data_58086b926c9f5eddac5f4c2a12a360d4
#
_entry.id   58086b926c9f5eddac5f4c2a12a360d4
#
_cell.length_a   1.000
_cell.length_b   1.000
_cell.length_c   1.000
_cell.angle_alpha   90.00
_cell.angle_beta   90.00
_cell.angle_gamma   90.00
#
_symmetry.space_group_name_H-M   'P 1'
#
loop_
_entity.id
_entity.type
_entity.pdbx_description
1 polymer ?
#
loop_
_entity_poly.entity_id
_entity_poly.type
_entity_poly.pdbx_seq_one_letter_code
_entity_poly.pdbx_strand_id
1 'polypeptide(L)'
;MIAKGIETETPLLPEPWQPDYEKFKKEFEKSEVNENTVLVGHSCGCAFLVRWLGETKREILKLILVAPWKISSNDDEFRKKFYIYNIDKTIKSRTKEILIFTSDDEEDDGKESAKIFHEALGGEIIDLPQHGHYTLNDMKTEEFPELINVIVR
;
A
#
# COMPACT_ATOMS: atom_id res chain seq x y z
N MET A 1 12.03 -6.39 -11.06
CA MET A 1 11.09 -5.79 -12.01
C MET A 1 11.79 -5.30 -13.27
N ILE A 2 12.86 -4.54 -13.17
CA ILE A 2 13.65 -4.08 -14.34
C ILE A 2 14.06 -5.24 -15.25
N ALA A 3 14.50 -6.36 -14.69
CA ALA A 3 14.86 -7.57 -15.46
C ALA A 3 13.70 -8.19 -16.28
N LYS A 4 12.46 -7.77 -16.04
CA LYS A 4 11.25 -8.19 -16.78
C LYS A 4 10.76 -7.12 -17.77
N GLY A 5 11.53 -6.06 -17.98
CA GLY A 5 11.16 -4.95 -18.88
C GLY A 5 10.04 -4.06 -18.34
N ILE A 6 9.78 -4.09 -17.03
CA ILE A 6 8.79 -3.24 -16.37
C ILE A 6 9.49 -1.96 -15.92
N GLU A 7 9.09 -0.83 -16.47
CA GLU A 7 9.51 0.46 -15.97
C GLU A 7 9.03 0.64 -14.52
N THR A 8 9.94 1.00 -13.64
CA THR A 8 9.65 1.03 -12.20
C THR A 8 10.28 2.25 -11.56
N GLU A 9 9.48 3.01 -10.84
CA GLU A 9 9.93 4.09 -9.97
C GLU A 9 9.74 3.71 -8.50
N THR A 10 10.71 4.06 -7.67
CA THR A 10 10.69 3.84 -6.23
C THR A 10 10.99 5.16 -5.52
N PRO A 11 9.98 6.03 -5.35
CA PRO A 11 10.17 7.30 -4.65
C PRO A 11 10.73 7.08 -3.24
N LEU A 12 11.77 7.82 -2.89
CA LEU A 12 12.34 7.77 -1.54
C LEU A 12 11.50 8.64 -0.61
N LEU A 13 10.50 8.04 0.02
CA LEU A 13 9.64 8.74 0.97
C LEU A 13 10.43 9.11 2.24
N PRO A 14 10.38 10.39 2.66
CA PRO A 14 11.18 10.86 3.78
C PRO A 14 10.65 10.34 5.12
N GLU A 15 11.55 9.93 6.01
CA GLU A 15 11.26 9.57 7.41
C GLU A 15 10.08 8.60 7.59
N PRO A 16 10.07 7.39 6.95
CA PRO A 16 8.92 6.49 6.97
C PRO A 16 8.55 5.96 8.37
N TRP A 17 9.47 6.06 9.33
CA TRP A 17 9.22 5.76 10.76
C TRP A 17 8.39 6.84 11.47
N GLN A 18 8.30 8.05 10.89
CA GLN A 18 7.49 9.17 11.35
C GLN A 18 6.75 9.77 10.15
N PRO A 19 5.77 9.05 9.57
CA PRO A 19 5.19 9.38 8.28
C PRO A 19 4.41 10.69 8.33
N ASP A 20 4.73 11.59 7.39
CA ASP A 20 4.06 12.86 7.16
C ASP A 20 3.44 12.87 5.77
N TYR A 21 2.12 13.05 5.71
CA TYR A 21 1.38 12.95 4.45
C TYR A 21 1.83 13.99 3.40
N GLU A 22 2.03 15.24 3.81
CA GLU A 22 2.40 16.31 2.87
C GLU A 22 3.84 16.13 2.34
N LYS A 23 4.75 15.66 3.20
CA LYS A 23 6.11 15.32 2.78
C LYS A 23 6.11 14.16 1.80
N PHE A 24 5.34 13.10 2.07
CA PHE A 24 5.20 11.95 1.17
C PHE A 24 4.59 12.37 -0.17
N LYS A 25 3.52 13.14 -0.13
CA LYS A 25 2.84 13.65 -1.33
C LYS A 25 3.77 14.46 -2.22
N LYS A 26 4.52 15.38 -1.65
CA LYS A 26 5.49 16.21 -2.38
C LYS A 26 6.56 15.38 -3.09
N GLU A 27 7.03 14.31 -2.46
CA GLU A 27 8.03 13.42 -3.05
C GLU A 27 7.43 12.52 -4.12
N PHE A 28 6.28 11.90 -3.79
CA PHE A 28 5.59 10.97 -4.69
C PHE A 28 5.10 11.64 -5.98
N GLU A 29 4.60 12.87 -5.91
CA GLU A 29 4.09 13.63 -7.07
C GLU A 29 5.17 14.10 -8.05
N LYS A 30 6.44 13.78 -7.81
CA LYS A 30 7.50 13.90 -8.81
C LYS A 30 7.41 12.79 -9.87
N SER A 31 6.75 11.69 -9.55
CA SER A 31 6.48 10.57 -10.45
C SER A 31 5.16 10.79 -11.18
N GLU A 32 5.11 10.36 -12.44
CA GLU A 32 3.86 10.40 -13.21
C GLU A 32 2.99 9.19 -12.89
N VAL A 33 1.71 9.45 -12.60
CA VAL A 33 0.69 8.41 -12.37
C VAL A 33 -0.45 8.58 -13.37
N ASN A 34 -0.77 7.53 -14.11
CA ASN A 34 -1.84 7.49 -15.11
C ASN A 34 -2.62 6.17 -15.05
N GLU A 35 -3.59 5.99 -15.95
CA GLU A 35 -4.48 4.83 -15.99
C GLU A 35 -3.80 3.48 -16.26
N ASN A 36 -2.54 3.48 -16.67
CA ASN A 36 -1.72 2.27 -16.87
C ASN A 36 -0.77 1.99 -15.69
N THR A 37 -0.78 2.85 -14.68
CA THR A 37 0.13 2.72 -13.53
C THR A 37 -0.34 1.63 -12.58
N VAL A 38 0.60 0.79 -12.12
CA VAL A 38 0.45 -0.11 -10.99
C VAL A 38 1.07 0.56 -9.77
N LEU A 39 0.26 0.86 -8.76
CA LEU A 39 0.74 1.39 -7.48
C LEU A 39 0.91 0.26 -6.48
N VAL A 40 2.08 0.17 -5.89
CA VAL A 40 2.41 -0.79 -4.83
C VAL A 40 2.78 -0.03 -3.57
N GLY A 41 2.04 -0.23 -2.50
CA GLY A 41 2.35 0.29 -1.17
C GLY A 41 2.72 -0.83 -0.19
N HIS A 42 3.62 -0.54 0.75
CA HIS A 42 3.91 -1.40 1.86
C HIS A 42 3.69 -0.64 3.18
N SER A 43 3.06 -1.29 4.16
CA SER A 43 2.85 -0.72 5.49
C SER A 43 2.18 0.66 5.46
N CYS A 44 2.80 1.69 6.01
CA CYS A 44 2.30 3.08 5.96
C CYS A 44 2.15 3.62 4.55
N GLY A 45 2.92 3.12 3.59
CA GLY A 45 2.78 3.47 2.17
C GLY A 45 1.41 3.13 1.60
N CYS A 46 0.75 2.08 2.10
CA CYS A 46 -0.62 1.73 1.73
C CYS A 46 -1.61 2.82 2.14
N ALA A 47 -1.53 3.28 3.38
CA ALA A 47 -2.38 4.36 3.88
C ALA A 47 -2.16 5.66 3.09
N PHE A 48 -0.92 5.98 2.77
CA PHE A 48 -0.57 7.12 1.92
C PHE A 48 -1.22 7.02 0.54
N LEU A 49 -1.03 5.91 -0.18
CA LEU A 49 -1.56 5.73 -1.54
C LEU A 49 -3.10 5.81 -1.58
N VAL A 50 -3.77 5.18 -0.63
CA VAL A 50 -5.24 5.20 -0.56
C VAL A 50 -5.76 6.60 -0.27
N ARG A 51 -5.13 7.35 0.63
CA ARG A 51 -5.48 8.75 0.89
C ARG A 51 -5.24 9.62 -0.34
N TRP A 52 -4.09 9.50 -0.98
CA TRP A 52 -3.71 10.25 -2.16
C TRP A 52 -4.65 9.98 -3.35
N LEU A 53 -5.01 8.72 -3.61
CA LEU A 53 -6.01 8.37 -4.63
C LEU A 53 -7.40 8.93 -4.30
N GLY A 54 -7.76 8.96 -3.02
CA GLY A 54 -9.01 9.57 -2.55
C GLY A 54 -9.06 11.07 -2.81
N GLU A 55 -7.95 11.78 -2.65
CA GLU A 55 -7.87 13.23 -2.88
C GLU A 55 -7.78 13.58 -4.37
N THR A 56 -6.92 12.90 -5.11
CA THR A 56 -6.61 13.26 -6.51
C THR A 56 -7.61 12.72 -7.53
N LYS A 57 -8.41 11.72 -7.15
CA LYS A 57 -9.39 11.06 -8.02
C LYS A 57 -8.81 10.44 -9.30
N ARG A 58 -7.51 10.12 -9.29
CA ARG A 58 -6.86 9.51 -10.46
C ARG A 58 -7.37 8.10 -10.73
N GLU A 59 -7.35 7.74 -12.00
CA GLU A 59 -7.55 6.36 -12.46
C GLU A 59 -6.20 5.66 -12.56
N ILE A 60 -6.16 4.39 -12.17
CA ILE A 60 -4.96 3.55 -12.24
C ILE A 60 -5.29 2.13 -12.69
N LEU A 61 -4.28 1.40 -13.14
CA LEU A 61 -4.46 0.01 -13.53
C LEU A 61 -4.67 -0.90 -12.33
N LYS A 62 -3.74 -0.87 -11.36
CA LYS A 62 -3.80 -1.73 -10.16
C LYS A 62 -3.39 -0.98 -8.91
N LEU A 63 -4.00 -1.33 -7.80
CA LEU A 63 -3.60 -0.94 -6.46
C LEU A 63 -3.23 -2.20 -5.67
N ILE A 64 -1.97 -2.31 -5.27
CA ILE A 64 -1.45 -3.45 -4.51
C ILE A 64 -1.02 -2.95 -3.14
N LEU A 65 -1.68 -3.44 -2.10
CA LEU A 65 -1.42 -3.10 -0.71
C LEU A 65 -0.74 -4.30 -0.03
N VAL A 66 0.51 -4.15 0.38
CA VAL A 66 1.29 -5.19 1.04
C VAL A 66 1.41 -4.88 2.52
N ALA A 67 0.97 -5.80 3.39
CA ALA A 67 0.93 -5.61 4.84
C ALA A 67 0.42 -4.20 5.22
N PRO A 68 -0.79 -3.81 4.77
CA PRO A 68 -1.26 -2.45 4.91
C PRO A 68 -1.44 -2.05 6.38
N TRP A 69 -1.09 -0.79 6.70
CA TRP A 69 -1.26 -0.24 8.03
C TRP A 69 -2.20 0.97 8.03
N LYS A 70 -3.21 0.98 8.90
CA LYS A 70 -4.23 2.03 9.00
C LYS A 70 -4.49 2.46 10.45
N ILE A 71 -4.01 1.67 11.41
CA ILE A 71 -4.25 1.89 12.83
C ILE A 71 -3.10 2.68 13.44
N SER A 72 -3.41 3.72 14.21
CA SER A 72 -2.43 4.46 15.00
C SER A 72 -2.56 4.11 16.47
N SER A 73 -1.44 3.98 17.18
CA SER A 73 -1.46 3.90 18.64
C SER A 73 -2.07 5.17 19.24
N ASN A 74 -2.82 5.03 20.33
CA ASN A 74 -3.54 6.16 20.96
C ASN A 74 -2.61 7.27 21.50
N ASP A 75 -1.33 7.01 21.65
CA ASP A 75 -0.37 7.92 22.28
C ASP A 75 0.47 8.74 21.29
N ASP A 76 0.30 8.52 19.97
CA ASP A 76 1.07 9.21 18.94
C ASP A 76 0.18 10.13 18.09
N GLU A 77 0.06 11.39 18.52
CA GLU A 77 -0.71 12.42 17.82
C GLU A 77 -0.18 12.70 16.40
N PHE A 78 1.10 12.47 16.15
CA PHE A 78 1.69 12.66 14.82
C PHE A 78 1.20 11.58 13.85
N ARG A 79 1.26 10.32 14.27
CA ARG A 79 0.75 9.20 13.47
C ARG A 79 -0.75 9.27 13.27
N LYS A 80 -1.51 9.76 14.24
CA LYS A 80 -2.96 9.98 14.09
C LYS A 80 -3.27 10.84 12.88
N LYS A 81 -2.58 11.95 12.68
CA LYS A 81 -2.80 12.85 11.52
C LYS A 81 -2.56 12.15 10.17
N PHE A 82 -1.67 11.17 10.16
CA PHE A 82 -1.37 10.39 8.97
C PHE A 82 -2.44 9.34 8.67
N TYR A 83 -2.84 8.57 9.69
CA TYR A 83 -3.74 7.41 9.55
C TYR A 83 -5.22 7.73 9.68
N ILE A 84 -5.62 8.82 10.36
CA ILE A 84 -7.04 9.18 10.52
C ILE A 84 -7.50 9.99 9.33
N TYR A 85 -8.10 9.30 8.37
CA TYR A 85 -8.81 9.87 7.22
C TYR A 85 -9.91 8.91 6.77
N ASN A 86 -10.92 9.44 6.09
CA ASN A 86 -11.98 8.62 5.50
C ASN A 86 -11.50 8.02 4.18
N ILE A 87 -11.61 6.70 4.03
CA ILE A 87 -11.29 6.03 2.79
C ILE A 87 -12.36 6.35 1.75
N ASP A 88 -11.93 6.88 0.61
CA ASP A 88 -12.81 7.11 -0.52
C ASP A 88 -13.18 5.80 -1.20
N LYS A 89 -14.39 5.33 -0.95
CA LYS A 89 -14.89 4.06 -1.53
C LYS A 89 -15.03 4.09 -3.06
N THR A 90 -14.96 5.27 -3.69
CA THR A 90 -15.01 5.38 -5.16
C THR A 90 -13.69 5.01 -5.83
N ILE A 91 -12.61 4.79 -5.08
CA ILE A 91 -11.33 4.28 -5.60
C ILE A 91 -11.57 2.97 -6.39
N LYS A 92 -12.42 2.09 -5.88
CA LYS A 92 -12.75 0.82 -6.55
C LYS A 92 -13.35 0.95 -7.94
N SER A 93 -13.97 2.08 -8.27
CA SER A 93 -14.53 2.32 -9.62
C SER A 93 -13.51 2.94 -10.59
N ARG A 94 -12.36 3.36 -10.08
CA ARG A 94 -11.26 4.00 -10.81
C ARG A 94 -9.97 3.16 -10.83
N THR A 95 -10.05 1.94 -10.32
CA THR A 95 -8.94 0.97 -10.24
C THR A 95 -9.44 -0.35 -10.81
N LYS A 96 -8.77 -0.87 -11.83
CA LYS A 96 -9.23 -2.11 -12.49
C LYS A 96 -9.03 -3.35 -11.62
N GLU A 97 -7.99 -3.36 -10.79
CA GLU A 97 -7.69 -4.47 -9.89
C GLU A 97 -7.14 -3.96 -8.56
N ILE A 98 -7.64 -4.50 -7.46
CA ILE A 98 -7.16 -4.19 -6.10
C ILE A 98 -6.76 -5.50 -5.43
N LEU A 99 -5.54 -5.55 -4.91
CA LEU A 99 -4.95 -6.72 -4.25
C LEU A 99 -4.41 -6.32 -2.88
N ILE A 100 -4.67 -7.13 -1.88
CA ILE A 100 -4.24 -6.89 -0.50
C ILE A 100 -3.47 -8.12 -0.02
N PHE A 101 -2.15 -7.99 0.13
CA PHE A 101 -1.31 -9.03 0.73
C PHE A 101 -1.31 -8.91 2.24
N THR A 102 -1.59 -10.01 2.92
CA THR A 102 -1.47 -10.18 4.36
C THR A 102 -0.79 -11.50 4.67
N SER A 103 -0.52 -11.79 5.94
CA SER A 103 0.10 -13.03 6.38
C SER A 103 -0.61 -13.62 7.58
N ASP A 104 -0.60 -14.94 7.69
CA ASP A 104 -1.18 -15.66 8.83
C ASP A 104 -0.51 -15.31 10.17
N ASP A 105 0.75 -14.89 10.15
CA ASP A 105 1.57 -14.45 11.28
C ASP A 105 1.79 -12.92 11.36
N GLU A 106 1.02 -12.12 10.59
CA GLU A 106 0.99 -10.66 10.73
C GLU A 106 0.45 -10.25 12.12
N GLU A 107 0.87 -9.08 12.60
CA GLU A 107 0.36 -8.49 13.85
C GLU A 107 -1.16 -8.20 13.76
N ASP A 108 -1.87 -8.23 14.89
CA ASP A 108 -3.32 -8.04 14.95
C ASP A 108 -3.77 -6.70 14.32
N ASP A 109 -3.04 -5.61 14.57
CA ASP A 109 -3.33 -4.30 13.98
C ASP A 109 -3.11 -4.29 12.46
N GLY A 110 -2.15 -5.07 11.96
CA GLY A 110 -1.93 -5.27 10.52
C GLY A 110 -3.08 -6.05 9.87
N LYS A 111 -3.51 -7.14 10.49
CA LYS A 111 -4.68 -7.91 10.05
C LYS A 111 -5.96 -7.07 10.05
N GLU A 112 -6.20 -6.31 11.11
CA GLU A 112 -7.37 -5.41 11.17
C GLU A 112 -7.27 -4.29 10.13
N SER A 113 -6.08 -3.75 9.88
CA SER A 113 -5.86 -2.77 8.81
C SER A 113 -6.18 -3.33 7.43
N ALA A 114 -5.75 -4.56 7.12
CA ALA A 114 -6.07 -5.24 5.86
C ALA A 114 -7.59 -5.40 5.70
N LYS A 115 -8.29 -5.76 6.76
CA LYS A 115 -9.76 -5.86 6.79
C LYS A 115 -10.43 -4.51 6.53
N ILE A 116 -9.98 -3.43 7.19
CA ILE A 116 -10.51 -2.07 6.99
C ILE A 116 -10.39 -1.66 5.51
N PHE A 117 -9.24 -1.88 4.88
CA PHE A 117 -9.06 -1.56 3.46
C PHE A 117 -9.94 -2.44 2.56
N HIS A 118 -10.02 -3.73 2.84
CA HIS A 118 -10.86 -4.65 2.06
C HIS A 118 -12.36 -4.31 2.17
N GLU A 119 -12.87 -4.01 3.34
CA GLU A 119 -14.26 -3.60 3.52
C GLU A 119 -14.59 -2.29 2.78
N ALA A 120 -13.64 -1.37 2.70
CA ALA A 120 -13.84 -0.10 2.02
C ALA A 120 -13.70 -0.18 0.50
N LEU A 121 -12.72 -0.93 0.02
CA LEU A 121 -12.27 -0.92 -1.37
C LEU A 121 -12.63 -2.21 -2.14
N GLY A 122 -12.95 -3.30 -1.43
CA GLY A 122 -13.07 -4.62 -2.03
C GLY A 122 -11.71 -5.15 -2.47
N GLY A 123 -11.71 -5.92 -3.55
CA GLY A 123 -10.51 -6.54 -4.11
C GLY A 123 -10.27 -7.95 -3.58
N GLU A 124 -9.13 -8.52 -3.93
CA GLU A 124 -8.69 -9.85 -3.52
C GLU A 124 -7.74 -9.75 -2.33
N ILE A 125 -7.99 -10.56 -1.28
CA ILE A 125 -7.02 -10.75 -0.20
C ILE A 125 -6.15 -11.96 -0.54
N ILE A 126 -4.83 -11.77 -0.51
CA ILE A 126 -3.82 -12.81 -0.71
C ILE A 126 -3.13 -13.00 0.63
N ASP A 127 -3.48 -14.09 1.31
CA ASP A 127 -2.89 -14.47 2.60
C ASP A 127 -1.76 -15.48 2.36
N LEU A 128 -0.53 -15.05 2.63
CA LEU A 128 0.66 -15.89 2.46
C LEU A 128 1.20 -16.33 3.83
N PRO A 129 1.51 -17.61 4.02
CA PRO A 129 1.98 -18.09 5.31
C PRO A 129 3.40 -17.62 5.62
N GLN A 130 3.65 -17.27 6.88
CA GLN A 130 4.98 -16.97 7.42
C GLN A 130 5.71 -15.81 6.71
N HIS A 131 4.99 -14.79 6.28
CA HIS A 131 5.56 -13.58 5.69
C HIS A 131 5.61 -12.41 6.67
N GLY A 132 5.00 -12.54 7.87
CA GLY A 132 4.93 -11.49 8.89
C GLY A 132 4.47 -10.17 8.31
N HIS A 133 5.20 -9.10 8.60
CA HIS A 133 4.98 -7.76 8.03
C HIS A 133 5.68 -7.54 6.68
N TYR A 134 6.04 -8.62 5.97
CA TYR A 134 6.73 -8.59 4.67
C TYR A 134 8.05 -7.81 4.68
N THR A 135 8.73 -7.80 5.82
CA THR A 135 10.07 -7.23 5.93
C THR A 135 11.14 -8.27 5.60
N LEU A 136 12.37 -7.84 5.33
CA LEU A 136 13.50 -8.76 5.16
C LEU A 136 13.69 -9.67 6.40
N ASN A 137 13.41 -9.12 7.59
CA ASN A 137 13.52 -9.89 8.84
C ASN A 137 12.45 -10.97 8.96
N ASP A 138 11.27 -10.77 8.39
CA ASP A 138 10.18 -11.75 8.41
C ASP A 138 10.37 -12.78 7.30
N MET A 139 10.46 -12.33 6.06
CA MET A 139 10.54 -13.18 4.88
C MET A 139 11.88 -13.92 4.72
N LYS A 140 12.97 -13.43 5.33
CA LYS A 140 14.35 -13.96 5.17
C LYS A 140 14.88 -13.93 3.73
N THR A 141 14.21 -13.21 2.85
CA THR A 141 14.57 -13.05 1.44
C THR A 141 14.18 -11.64 0.96
N GLU A 142 14.90 -11.14 -0.03
CA GLU A 142 14.55 -9.91 -0.76
C GLU A 142 13.68 -10.20 -2.00
N GLU A 143 13.43 -11.48 -2.29
CA GLU A 143 12.60 -11.90 -3.42
C GLU A 143 11.14 -12.01 -3.00
N PHE A 144 10.25 -11.49 -3.85
CA PHE A 144 8.81 -11.57 -3.67
C PHE A 144 8.14 -11.95 -5.01
N PRO A 145 8.25 -13.23 -5.42
CA PRO A 145 7.75 -13.69 -6.71
C PRO A 145 6.23 -13.57 -6.85
N GLU A 146 5.45 -13.74 -5.79
CA GLU A 146 4.00 -13.60 -5.80
C GLU A 146 3.58 -12.17 -6.17
N LEU A 147 4.28 -11.16 -5.65
CA LEU A 147 4.07 -9.76 -6.03
C LEU A 147 4.37 -9.54 -7.52
N ILE A 148 5.49 -10.07 -8.01
CA ILE A 148 5.85 -9.94 -9.43
C ILE A 148 4.77 -10.58 -10.30
N ASN A 149 4.26 -11.76 -9.94
CA ASN A 149 3.25 -12.46 -10.71
C ASN A 149 1.96 -11.65 -10.84
N VAL A 150 1.51 -10.97 -9.79
CA VAL A 150 0.28 -10.14 -9.85
C VAL A 150 0.50 -8.80 -10.56
N ILE A 151 1.73 -8.27 -10.57
CA ILE A 151 2.07 -7.06 -11.34
C ILE A 151 1.98 -7.33 -12.85
N VAL A 152 2.48 -8.49 -13.31
CA VAL A 152 2.61 -8.80 -14.75
C VAL A 152 1.40 -9.47 -15.38
N ARG A 153 0.45 -9.96 -14.58
CA ARG A 153 -0.80 -10.54 -15.10
C ARG A 153 -1.78 -9.40 -15.56
#